data_12aeeaa9f25217915cc310edda8a53d3
#
_entry.id   12aeeaa9f25217915cc310edda8a53d3
#
_cell.length_a   1.000
_cell.length_b   1.000
_cell.length_c   1.000
_cell.angle_alpha   90.00
_cell.angle_beta   90.00
_cell.angle_gamma   90.00
#
_symmetry.space_group_name_H-M   'P 1'
#
loop_
_entity.id
_entity.type
_entity.pdbx_description
1 polymer ?
#
loop_
_entity_poly.entity_id
_entity_poly.type
_entity_poly.pdbx_seq_one_letter_code
_entity_poly.pdbx_strand_id
1 'polypeptide(L)'
;MRQNRSIISGLDWWTILLFFVIALFGWLNIYGSSYSFDQTSIWDFSNRAGKQLVWIATAVVLGSIILMIEEKAYDVLGYVFYGAMILLLIITTIIARDIKGSLSWLTIGPISLQPAEFAKCFTAIAIAKFMGQYGYKVRDLRDLIIPFALIGVPILIIMIAQRETGSALVFLSFLLVFYRQGMTGYVLGWGVASIVLFILVIRFGEVALPIGVGNVGSLVSTLLIHATAIGVSIAKEKDFRSLVIISLGVLACYGIGLLLNIWIQINFNYIGIASLALTAIYLLVQSIKNRKLSYGWIAGFVLFSAVLCQGCDYAFHNILQRHQRVRIEVLLGMKDDPHGAGYNVNQSLIAIGSGQFSGKGFLQGTQTKLKFVPEQDTDFIFCTVGEEWGFVGSAGLLLLYLILILRIIHIAERQRDDFSRIFAYSVASILLFHVTINIGMVLGLLPVIGIPLPFFSYGGSSLWGFTILLAIMLRLDAARVNKMQG
;
A
#
# COMPACT_ATOMS: atom_id res chain seq x y z
N MET A 1 -33.79 21.45 -27.00
CA MET A 1 -33.01 22.25 -26.01
C MET A 1 -32.35 21.29 -25.05
N ARG A 2 -30.99 21.11 -25.13
CA ARG A 2 -30.26 20.37 -24.12
C ARG A 2 -30.35 21.12 -22.80
N GLN A 3 -31.11 20.60 -21.83
CA GLN A 3 -31.03 21.10 -20.46
C GLN A 3 -29.62 20.75 -19.92
N ASN A 4 -28.69 21.71 -20.03
CA ASN A 4 -27.44 21.66 -19.29
C ASN A 4 -27.81 21.72 -17.80
N ARG A 5 -28.02 20.56 -17.17
CA ARG A 5 -28.13 20.53 -15.71
C ARG A 5 -26.79 21.03 -15.14
N SER A 6 -26.90 21.92 -14.16
CA SER A 6 -25.72 22.46 -13.49
C SER A 6 -24.86 21.29 -12.97
N ILE A 7 -23.54 21.39 -13.10
CA ILE A 7 -22.57 20.39 -12.59
C ILE A 7 -22.92 20.04 -11.13
N ILE A 8 -23.34 21.04 -10.36
CA ILE A 8 -23.69 20.94 -8.93
C ILE A 8 -24.83 19.93 -8.66
N SER A 9 -25.80 19.79 -9.55
CA SER A 9 -26.92 18.83 -9.40
C SER A 9 -26.48 17.37 -9.66
N GLY A 10 -25.36 17.16 -10.33
CA GLY A 10 -24.80 15.83 -10.62
C GLY A 10 -23.76 15.36 -9.60
N LEU A 11 -23.33 16.22 -8.68
CA LEU A 11 -22.31 15.89 -7.69
C LEU A 11 -22.84 14.91 -6.64
N ASP A 12 -21.96 14.02 -6.21
CA ASP A 12 -22.22 13.12 -5.08
C ASP A 12 -21.93 13.81 -3.74
N TRP A 13 -22.97 14.46 -3.18
CA TRP A 13 -22.89 15.22 -1.95
C TRP A 13 -22.52 14.37 -0.72
N TRP A 14 -22.84 13.07 -0.72
CA TRP A 14 -22.44 12.17 0.35
C TRP A 14 -20.91 12.01 0.45
N THR A 15 -20.25 11.88 -0.68
CA THR A 15 -18.77 11.83 -0.73
C THR A 15 -18.16 13.15 -0.26
N ILE A 16 -18.73 14.29 -0.65
CA ILE A 16 -18.28 15.62 -0.22
C ILE A 16 -18.48 15.78 1.30
N LEU A 17 -19.63 15.37 1.83
CA LEU A 17 -19.90 15.40 3.27
C LEU A 17 -18.87 14.56 4.05
N LEU A 18 -18.61 13.32 3.62
CA LEU A 18 -17.62 12.45 4.24
C LEU A 18 -16.21 13.06 4.22
N PHE A 19 -15.81 13.68 3.11
CA PHE A 19 -14.55 14.42 3.03
C PHE A 19 -14.47 15.51 4.11
N PHE A 20 -15.48 16.34 4.25
CA PHE A 20 -15.50 17.41 5.26
C PHE A 20 -15.53 16.86 6.68
N VAL A 21 -16.30 15.81 6.97
CA VAL A 21 -16.36 15.18 8.29
C VAL A 21 -14.97 14.64 8.68
N ILE A 22 -14.30 13.90 7.78
CA ILE A 22 -12.97 13.35 8.05
C ILE A 22 -11.94 14.48 8.20
N ALA A 23 -11.96 15.49 7.32
CA ALA A 23 -11.01 16.60 7.36
C ALA A 23 -11.15 17.46 8.62
N LEU A 24 -12.38 17.74 9.05
CA LEU A 24 -12.66 18.50 10.27
C LEU A 24 -12.31 17.69 11.52
N PHE A 25 -12.62 16.40 11.54
CA PHE A 25 -12.23 15.54 12.65
C PHE A 25 -10.69 15.40 12.73
N GLY A 26 -10.01 15.29 11.57
CA GLY A 26 -8.56 15.33 11.51
C GLY A 26 -7.98 16.65 12.04
N TRP A 27 -8.56 17.78 11.66
CA TRP A 27 -8.16 19.09 12.15
C TRP A 27 -8.29 19.21 13.68
N LEU A 28 -9.40 18.72 14.27
CA LEU A 28 -9.57 18.70 15.73
C LEU A 28 -8.46 17.88 16.41
N ASN A 29 -8.10 16.73 15.85
CA ASN A 29 -7.02 15.90 16.39
C ASN A 29 -5.63 16.52 16.20
N ILE A 30 -5.38 17.24 15.08
CA ILE A 30 -4.14 18.01 14.88
C ILE A 30 -4.07 19.14 15.91
N TYR A 31 -5.18 19.79 16.20
CA TYR A 31 -5.22 20.80 17.26
C TYR A 31 -4.90 20.17 18.62
N GLY A 32 -5.50 19.02 18.97
CA GLY A 32 -5.21 18.27 20.18
C GLY A 32 -3.73 17.89 20.31
N SER A 33 -3.14 17.37 19.24
CA SER A 33 -1.73 16.96 19.22
C SER A 33 -0.74 18.13 19.28
N SER A 34 -1.11 19.30 18.79
CA SER A 34 -0.27 20.51 18.77
C SER A 34 -0.51 21.46 19.93
N TYR A 35 -1.53 21.19 20.74
CA TYR A 35 -1.92 22.05 21.87
C TYR A 35 -0.80 22.11 22.92
N SER A 36 -0.45 23.32 23.35
CA SER A 36 0.40 23.60 24.50
C SER A 36 -0.30 24.59 25.42
N PHE A 37 -0.05 24.47 26.73
CA PHE A 37 -0.70 25.33 27.72
C PHE A 37 -0.40 26.83 27.55
N ASP A 38 0.72 27.16 26.86
CA ASP A 38 1.15 28.53 26.61
C ASP A 38 0.54 29.15 25.36
N GLN A 39 -0.09 28.34 24.46
CA GLN A 39 -0.62 28.78 23.18
C GLN A 39 -2.12 28.37 23.08
N THR A 40 -3.00 29.27 23.46
CA THR A 40 -4.44 29.01 23.58
C THR A 40 -5.26 29.38 22.35
N SER A 41 -4.71 30.08 21.37
CA SER A 41 -5.50 30.52 20.22
C SER A 41 -5.59 29.48 19.11
N ILE A 42 -6.81 29.05 18.79
CA ILE A 42 -7.14 28.16 17.67
C ILE A 42 -6.79 28.81 16.31
N TRP A 43 -6.83 30.15 16.27
CA TRP A 43 -6.63 30.96 15.07
C TRP A 43 -5.19 31.41 14.86
N ASP A 44 -4.23 30.85 15.59
CA ASP A 44 -2.83 31.15 15.38
C ASP A 44 -2.29 30.39 14.16
N PHE A 45 -2.16 31.10 13.04
CA PHE A 45 -1.63 30.57 11.77
C PHE A 45 -0.14 30.25 11.81
N SER A 46 0.58 30.54 12.89
CA SER A 46 1.95 30.07 13.08
C SER A 46 2.00 28.59 13.47
N ASN A 47 0.94 28.10 14.12
CA ASN A 47 0.81 26.74 14.58
C ASN A 47 0.38 25.74 13.49
N ARG A 48 0.66 24.46 13.67
CA ARG A 48 0.27 23.40 12.73
C ARG A 48 -1.25 23.33 12.51
N ALA A 49 -2.05 23.47 13.56
CA ALA A 49 -3.51 23.48 13.47
C ALA A 49 -4.05 24.64 12.61
N GLY A 50 -3.53 25.87 12.83
CA GLY A 50 -3.92 27.03 12.00
C GLY A 50 -3.48 26.87 10.53
N LYS A 51 -2.26 26.36 10.28
CA LYS A 51 -1.79 26.06 8.93
C LYS A 51 -2.67 25.00 8.25
N GLN A 52 -3.16 23.99 8.99
CA GLN A 52 -4.05 22.98 8.43
C GLN A 52 -5.39 23.56 7.95
N LEU A 53 -5.94 24.57 8.64
CA LEU A 53 -7.14 25.29 8.15
C LEU A 53 -6.87 25.98 6.81
N VAL A 54 -5.69 26.59 6.65
CA VAL A 54 -5.29 27.20 5.36
C VAL A 54 -5.19 26.11 4.27
N TRP A 55 -4.61 24.94 4.60
CA TRP A 55 -4.53 23.82 3.66
C TRP A 55 -5.92 23.28 3.29
N ILE A 56 -6.85 23.19 4.25
CA ILE A 56 -8.23 22.77 3.97
C ILE A 56 -8.92 23.80 3.06
N ALA A 57 -8.80 25.11 3.36
CA ALA A 57 -9.39 26.15 2.54
C ALA A 57 -8.85 26.14 1.10
N THR A 58 -7.51 26.04 0.95
CA THR A 58 -6.88 25.96 -0.38
C THR A 58 -7.23 24.66 -1.10
N ALA A 59 -7.39 23.53 -0.40
CA ALA A 59 -7.85 22.27 -0.97
C ALA A 59 -9.29 22.37 -1.51
N VAL A 60 -10.19 23.05 -0.80
CA VAL A 60 -11.57 23.31 -1.26
C VAL A 60 -11.58 24.19 -2.51
N VAL A 61 -10.76 25.24 -2.54
CA VAL A 61 -10.62 26.09 -3.74
C VAL A 61 -10.09 25.26 -4.91
N LEU A 62 -9.02 24.48 -4.70
CA LEU A 62 -8.42 23.61 -5.71
C LEU A 62 -9.43 22.59 -6.23
N GLY A 63 -10.17 21.92 -5.34
CA GLY A 63 -11.23 20.98 -5.70
C GLY A 63 -12.33 21.64 -6.52
N SER A 64 -12.73 22.86 -6.15
CA SER A 64 -13.73 23.64 -6.90
C SER A 64 -13.26 23.99 -8.31
N ILE A 65 -12.00 24.39 -8.47
CA ILE A 65 -11.40 24.66 -9.80
C ILE A 65 -11.40 23.37 -10.64
N ILE A 66 -11.00 22.23 -10.08
CA ILE A 66 -10.99 20.94 -10.77
C ILE A 66 -12.38 20.53 -11.24
N LEU A 67 -13.43 20.76 -10.42
CA LEU A 67 -14.81 20.49 -10.80
C LEU A 67 -15.30 21.33 -11.99
N MET A 68 -14.70 22.50 -12.23
CA MET A 68 -15.03 23.36 -13.38
C MET A 68 -14.37 22.90 -14.69
N ILE A 69 -13.29 22.09 -14.63
CA ILE A 69 -12.61 21.57 -15.81
C ILE A 69 -13.50 20.55 -16.51
N GLU A 70 -13.53 20.56 -17.83
CA GLU A 70 -14.31 19.61 -18.63
C GLU A 70 -13.75 18.19 -18.48
N GLU A 71 -14.63 17.18 -18.30
CA GLU A 71 -14.23 15.79 -18.06
C GLU A 71 -13.36 15.21 -19.18
N LYS A 72 -13.59 15.63 -20.42
CA LYS A 72 -12.80 15.19 -21.60
C LYS A 72 -11.34 15.59 -21.53
N ALA A 73 -11.03 16.70 -20.84
CA ALA A 73 -9.65 17.17 -20.70
C ALA A 73 -8.78 16.14 -19.96
N TYR A 74 -9.33 15.46 -18.95
CA TYR A 74 -8.59 14.44 -18.19
C TYR A 74 -8.24 13.23 -19.05
N ASP A 75 -9.13 12.81 -19.93
CA ASP A 75 -8.85 11.72 -20.87
C ASP A 75 -7.88 12.18 -21.98
N VAL A 76 -8.16 13.29 -22.65
CA VAL A 76 -7.33 13.78 -23.76
C VAL A 76 -5.90 14.04 -23.32
N LEU A 77 -5.70 14.75 -22.20
CA LEU A 77 -4.39 15.16 -21.70
C LEU A 77 -3.73 14.15 -20.74
N GLY A 78 -4.34 12.98 -20.50
CA GLY A 78 -3.91 12.04 -19.48
C GLY A 78 -2.43 11.64 -19.57
N TYR A 79 -1.93 11.34 -20.78
CA TYR A 79 -0.50 11.01 -20.96
C TYR A 79 0.41 12.24 -20.85
N VAL A 80 -0.09 13.42 -21.21
CA VAL A 80 0.66 14.68 -21.04
C VAL A 80 0.86 14.98 -19.57
N PHE A 81 -0.19 14.85 -18.77
CA PHE A 81 -0.11 15.02 -17.32
C PHE A 81 0.81 13.99 -16.66
N TYR A 82 0.75 12.73 -17.10
CA TYR A 82 1.65 11.69 -16.61
C TYR A 82 3.11 12.01 -16.97
N GLY A 83 3.39 12.36 -18.22
CA GLY A 83 4.75 12.71 -18.66
C GLY A 83 5.32 13.93 -17.94
N ALA A 84 4.51 14.98 -17.78
CA ALA A 84 4.88 16.16 -17.01
C ALA A 84 5.19 15.82 -15.55
N MET A 85 4.43 14.89 -14.97
CA MET A 85 4.65 14.45 -13.58
C MET A 85 5.92 13.61 -13.42
N ILE A 86 6.20 12.72 -14.36
CA ILE A 86 7.47 11.97 -14.39
C ILE A 86 8.65 12.93 -14.50
N LEU A 87 8.56 13.93 -15.38
CA LEU A 87 9.58 14.97 -15.49
C LEU A 87 9.76 15.72 -14.17
N LEU A 88 8.66 16.10 -13.52
CA LEU A 88 8.71 16.77 -12.21
C LEU A 88 9.35 15.90 -11.12
N LEU A 89 9.09 14.58 -11.10
CA LEU A 89 9.75 13.65 -10.18
C LEU A 89 11.26 13.60 -10.41
N ILE A 90 11.72 13.59 -11.68
CA ILE A 90 13.14 13.61 -12.02
C ILE A 90 13.77 14.94 -11.62
N ILE A 91 13.13 16.07 -11.93
CA ILE A 91 13.60 17.41 -11.54
C ILE A 91 13.70 17.52 -10.02
N THR A 92 12.71 16.97 -9.30
CA THR A 92 12.73 16.95 -7.83
C THR A 92 13.98 16.26 -7.31
N THR A 93 14.38 15.14 -7.88
CA THR A 93 15.58 14.40 -7.47
C THR A 93 16.85 15.25 -7.56
N ILE A 94 16.90 16.18 -8.54
CA ILE A 94 18.08 17.02 -8.80
C ILE A 94 18.10 18.26 -7.88
N ILE A 95 16.92 18.86 -7.62
CA ILE A 95 16.80 20.15 -6.93
C ILE A 95 16.50 19.99 -5.44
N ALA A 96 15.89 18.88 -5.02
CA ALA A 96 15.46 18.66 -3.64
C ALA A 96 16.65 18.65 -2.67
N ARG A 97 16.42 19.21 -1.50
CA ARG A 97 17.38 19.09 -0.38
C ARG A 97 17.13 17.76 0.34
N ASP A 98 18.20 17.17 0.85
CA ASP A 98 18.08 15.97 1.67
C ASP A 98 17.34 16.31 2.98
N ILE A 99 16.17 15.71 3.16
CA ILE A 99 15.36 15.82 4.38
C ILE A 99 15.19 14.42 4.94
N LYS A 100 15.83 14.13 6.06
CA LYS A 100 15.80 12.81 6.74
C LYS A 100 16.22 11.64 5.82
N GLY A 101 17.15 11.89 4.88
CA GLY A 101 17.65 10.88 3.94
C GLY A 101 16.84 10.73 2.65
N SER A 102 15.81 11.56 2.43
CA SER A 102 14.96 11.56 1.24
C SER A 102 15.12 12.82 0.40
N LEU A 103 15.15 12.68 -0.93
CA LEU A 103 15.21 13.74 -1.94
C LEU A 103 13.84 13.96 -2.61
N SER A 104 12.75 13.95 -1.83
CA SER A 104 11.38 13.96 -2.36
C SER A 104 10.62 15.27 -2.15
N TRP A 105 11.22 16.26 -1.47
CA TRP A 105 10.57 17.49 -1.10
C TRP A 105 11.06 18.68 -1.89
N LEU A 106 10.16 19.34 -2.63
CA LEU A 106 10.39 20.63 -3.26
C LEU A 106 9.99 21.74 -2.30
N THR A 107 10.97 22.49 -1.81
CA THR A 107 10.73 23.66 -0.95
C THR A 107 10.74 24.93 -1.79
N ILE A 108 9.59 25.61 -1.88
CA ILE A 108 9.43 26.89 -2.58
C ILE A 108 8.99 27.92 -1.53
N GLY A 109 9.95 28.67 -0.98
CA GLY A 109 9.69 29.58 0.12
C GLY A 109 9.18 28.84 1.37
N PRO A 110 8.04 29.23 1.96
CA PRO A 110 7.49 28.58 3.15
C PRO A 110 6.71 27.28 2.85
N ILE A 111 6.53 26.93 1.55
CA ILE A 111 5.72 25.80 1.12
C ILE A 111 6.65 24.66 0.74
N SER A 112 6.42 23.47 1.32
CA SER A 112 7.07 22.23 0.94
C SER A 112 6.07 21.33 0.22
N LEU A 113 6.35 20.99 -1.03
CA LEU A 113 5.52 20.11 -1.85
C LEU A 113 6.23 18.78 -2.05
N GLN A 114 5.47 17.71 -1.97
CA GLN A 114 5.93 16.35 -2.26
C GLN A 114 5.31 15.87 -3.58
N PRO A 115 6.05 15.91 -4.70
CA PRO A 115 5.51 15.56 -6.01
C PRO A 115 4.98 14.12 -6.11
N ALA A 116 5.51 13.19 -5.31
CA ALA A 116 5.03 11.82 -5.25
C ALA A 116 3.54 11.72 -4.88
N GLU A 117 3.00 12.68 -4.08
CA GLU A 117 1.58 12.73 -3.73
C GLU A 117 0.69 12.99 -4.95
N PHE A 118 1.14 13.83 -5.87
CA PHE A 118 0.44 14.13 -7.12
C PHE A 118 0.66 13.05 -8.18
N ALA A 119 1.84 12.41 -8.19
CA ALA A 119 2.17 11.35 -9.15
C ALA A 119 1.19 10.19 -9.10
N LYS A 120 0.65 9.84 -7.94
CA LYS A 120 -0.40 8.81 -7.78
C LYS A 120 -1.65 9.15 -8.61
N CYS A 121 -2.06 10.40 -8.58
CA CYS A 121 -3.23 10.87 -9.32
C CYS A 121 -3.02 10.78 -10.84
N PHE A 122 -1.91 11.30 -11.33
CA PHE A 122 -1.65 11.31 -12.77
C PHE A 122 -1.32 9.92 -13.33
N THR A 123 -0.75 9.04 -12.50
CA THR A 123 -0.63 7.61 -12.83
C THR A 123 -2.00 6.93 -12.91
N ALA A 124 -2.93 7.25 -11.99
CA ALA A 124 -4.29 6.75 -12.05
C ALA A 124 -5.01 7.17 -13.36
N ILE A 125 -4.82 8.44 -13.80
CA ILE A 125 -5.35 8.94 -15.06
C ILE A 125 -4.74 8.19 -16.26
N ALA A 126 -3.41 7.98 -16.27
CA ALA A 126 -2.73 7.28 -17.36
C ALA A 126 -3.17 5.81 -17.47
N ILE A 127 -3.31 5.12 -16.33
CA ILE A 127 -3.83 3.75 -16.27
C ILE A 127 -5.29 3.71 -16.75
N ALA A 128 -6.14 4.61 -16.26
CA ALA A 128 -7.53 4.70 -16.68
C ALA A 128 -7.66 4.94 -18.19
N LYS A 129 -6.82 5.84 -18.75
CA LYS A 129 -6.78 6.12 -20.18
C LYS A 129 -6.31 4.90 -20.99
N PHE A 130 -5.27 4.20 -20.55
CA PHE A 130 -4.75 3.05 -21.27
C PHE A 130 -5.72 1.86 -21.25
N MET A 131 -6.18 1.49 -20.04
CA MET A 131 -7.05 0.33 -19.87
C MET A 131 -8.51 0.61 -20.25
N GLY A 132 -8.92 1.90 -20.33
CA GLY A 132 -10.24 2.33 -20.78
C GLY A 132 -10.39 2.41 -22.31
N GLN A 133 -9.36 2.10 -23.11
CA GLN A 133 -9.45 2.12 -24.56
C GLN A 133 -10.44 1.09 -25.07
N TYR A 134 -11.16 1.47 -26.14
CA TYR A 134 -12.17 0.59 -26.75
C TYR A 134 -11.55 -0.75 -27.14
N GLY A 135 -12.17 -1.84 -26.69
CA GLY A 135 -11.73 -3.21 -27.01
C GLY A 135 -10.56 -3.72 -26.15
N TYR A 136 -9.98 -2.90 -25.27
CA TYR A 136 -8.96 -3.39 -24.33
C TYR A 136 -9.55 -4.39 -23.33
N LYS A 137 -8.97 -5.55 -23.25
CA LYS A 137 -9.30 -6.59 -22.26
C LYS A 137 -8.03 -7.30 -21.84
N VAL A 138 -7.87 -7.47 -20.55
CA VAL A 138 -6.79 -8.28 -19.99
C VAL A 138 -7.12 -9.76 -20.23
N ARG A 139 -6.45 -10.39 -21.18
CA ARG A 139 -6.55 -11.83 -21.49
C ARG A 139 -5.32 -12.58 -20.98
N ASP A 140 -4.15 -11.99 -21.21
CA ASP A 140 -2.84 -12.53 -20.87
C ASP A 140 -2.04 -11.52 -20.06
N LEU A 141 -0.95 -12.00 -19.44
CA LEU A 141 0.00 -11.11 -18.74
C LEU A 141 0.66 -10.08 -19.66
N ARG A 142 0.74 -10.38 -20.96
CA ARG A 142 1.32 -9.45 -21.95
C ARG A 142 0.53 -8.16 -22.06
N ASP A 143 -0.79 -8.23 -21.89
CA ASP A 143 -1.67 -7.07 -21.92
C ASP A 143 -1.38 -6.11 -20.74
N LEU A 144 -0.81 -6.63 -19.65
CA LEU A 144 -0.46 -5.86 -18.46
C LEU A 144 0.94 -5.25 -18.49
N ILE A 145 1.78 -5.51 -19.51
CA ILE A 145 3.15 -4.98 -19.58
C ILE A 145 3.15 -3.45 -19.50
N ILE A 146 2.30 -2.77 -20.28
CA ILE A 146 2.22 -1.31 -20.27
C ILE A 146 1.63 -0.79 -18.95
N PRO A 147 0.50 -1.29 -18.42
CA PRO A 147 0.04 -0.94 -17.08
C PRO A 147 1.10 -1.12 -15.98
N PHE A 148 1.85 -2.22 -16.00
CA PHE A 148 2.96 -2.42 -15.06
C PHE A 148 4.10 -1.41 -15.27
N ALA A 149 4.41 -1.05 -16.51
CA ALA A 149 5.40 -0.01 -16.80
C ALA A 149 4.93 1.36 -16.29
N LEU A 150 3.64 1.70 -16.45
CA LEU A 150 3.07 2.97 -15.96
C LEU A 150 3.15 3.11 -14.44
N ILE A 151 3.06 2.02 -13.67
CA ILE A 151 3.29 2.07 -12.22
C ILE A 151 4.77 1.89 -11.85
N GLY A 152 5.52 1.11 -12.63
CA GLY A 152 6.92 0.79 -12.37
C GLY A 152 7.85 1.98 -12.52
N VAL A 153 7.63 2.83 -13.53
CA VAL A 153 8.46 4.03 -13.75
C VAL A 153 8.45 4.97 -12.55
N PRO A 154 7.30 5.45 -12.02
CA PRO A 154 7.30 6.29 -10.83
C PRO A 154 7.84 5.56 -9.59
N ILE A 155 7.56 4.26 -9.40
CA ILE A 155 8.12 3.46 -8.30
C ILE A 155 9.65 3.51 -8.34
N LEU A 156 10.27 3.24 -9.50
CA LEU A 156 11.73 3.23 -9.62
C LEU A 156 12.34 4.60 -9.35
N ILE A 157 11.75 5.69 -9.84
CA ILE A 157 12.24 7.04 -9.58
C ILE A 157 12.13 7.37 -8.09
N ILE A 158 10.97 7.14 -7.47
CA ILE A 158 10.73 7.49 -6.07
C ILE A 158 11.59 6.62 -5.15
N MET A 159 11.67 5.31 -5.39
CA MET A 159 12.38 4.39 -4.51
C MET A 159 13.91 4.49 -4.65
N ILE A 160 14.42 4.57 -5.89
CA ILE A 160 15.86 4.55 -6.15
C ILE A 160 16.45 5.96 -6.13
N ALA A 161 15.85 6.90 -6.90
CA ALA A 161 16.43 8.23 -7.07
C ALA A 161 16.08 9.17 -5.90
N GLN A 162 14.83 9.12 -5.40
CA GLN A 162 14.41 9.95 -4.25
C GLN A 162 14.63 9.28 -2.89
N ARG A 163 14.99 7.99 -2.86
CA ARG A 163 15.22 7.18 -1.64
C ARG A 163 14.02 7.16 -0.71
N GLU A 164 12.81 7.15 -1.27
CA GLU A 164 11.58 7.17 -0.50
C GLU A 164 10.75 5.91 -0.77
N THR A 165 10.73 4.99 0.19
CA THR A 165 10.02 3.71 0.05
C THR A 165 8.53 3.84 0.33
N GLY A 166 8.11 4.75 1.20
CA GLY A 166 6.71 4.90 1.61
C GLY A 166 5.79 5.25 0.44
N SER A 167 6.06 6.36 -0.22
CA SER A 167 5.28 6.82 -1.36
C SER A 167 5.33 5.84 -2.55
N ALA A 168 6.47 5.14 -2.75
CA ALA A 168 6.61 4.14 -3.80
C ALA A 168 5.69 2.93 -3.58
N LEU A 169 5.54 2.45 -2.33
CA LEU A 169 4.68 1.30 -2.02
C LEU A 169 3.21 1.56 -2.33
N VAL A 170 2.75 2.80 -2.27
CA VAL A 170 1.34 3.14 -2.58
C VAL A 170 0.96 2.76 -4.00
N PHE A 171 1.88 2.80 -4.95
CA PHE A 171 1.61 2.40 -6.34
C PHE A 171 1.26 0.91 -6.47
N LEU A 172 1.59 0.06 -5.49
CA LEU A 172 1.15 -1.33 -5.47
C LEU A 172 -0.38 -1.46 -5.30
N SER A 173 -1.05 -0.42 -4.81
CA SER A 173 -2.51 -0.38 -4.74
C SER A 173 -3.17 -0.59 -6.11
N PHE A 174 -2.52 -0.19 -7.21
CA PHE A 174 -3.03 -0.39 -8.58
C PHE A 174 -3.15 -1.87 -8.98
N LEU A 175 -2.48 -2.79 -8.29
CA LEU A 175 -2.67 -4.23 -8.50
C LEU A 175 -4.13 -4.66 -8.24
N LEU A 176 -4.81 -4.00 -7.30
CA LEU A 176 -6.24 -4.24 -7.05
C LEU A 176 -7.10 -3.81 -8.24
N VAL A 177 -6.73 -2.69 -8.89
CA VAL A 177 -7.38 -2.20 -10.11
C VAL A 177 -7.16 -3.19 -11.26
N PHE A 178 -5.93 -3.67 -11.45
CA PHE A 178 -5.62 -4.65 -12.49
C PHE A 178 -6.38 -5.95 -12.28
N TYR A 179 -6.49 -6.40 -11.03
CA TYR A 179 -7.30 -7.57 -10.68
C TYR A 179 -8.79 -7.36 -11.05
N ARG A 180 -9.35 -6.20 -10.73
CA ARG A 180 -10.73 -5.86 -11.10
C ARG A 180 -10.94 -5.80 -12.61
N GLN A 181 -9.90 -5.44 -13.39
CA GLN A 181 -9.95 -5.40 -14.85
C GLN A 181 -9.65 -6.74 -15.55
N GLY A 182 -9.47 -7.82 -14.79
CA GLY A 182 -9.32 -9.18 -15.33
C GLY A 182 -7.93 -9.80 -15.17
N MET A 183 -7.02 -9.15 -14.45
CA MET A 183 -5.76 -9.81 -14.09
C MET A 183 -6.03 -11.07 -13.26
N THR A 184 -5.30 -12.13 -13.55
CA THR A 184 -5.43 -13.38 -12.82
C THR A 184 -5.15 -13.21 -11.32
N GLY A 185 -5.99 -13.81 -10.47
CA GLY A 185 -5.81 -13.79 -9.01
C GLY A 185 -4.52 -14.46 -8.52
N TYR A 186 -3.86 -15.25 -9.36
CA TYR A 186 -2.55 -15.82 -9.03
C TYR A 186 -1.51 -14.74 -8.73
N VAL A 187 -1.50 -13.61 -9.46
CA VAL A 187 -0.55 -12.51 -9.23
C VAL A 187 -0.72 -11.90 -7.84
N LEU A 188 -1.97 -11.67 -7.40
CA LEU A 188 -2.24 -11.19 -6.03
C LEU A 188 -1.88 -12.26 -4.99
N GLY A 189 -2.20 -13.53 -5.27
CA GLY A 189 -1.84 -14.65 -4.40
C GLY A 189 -0.31 -14.77 -4.22
N TRP A 190 0.45 -14.57 -5.30
CA TRP A 190 1.91 -14.53 -5.23
C TRP A 190 2.41 -13.35 -4.40
N GLY A 191 1.77 -12.18 -4.53
CA GLY A 191 2.10 -11.01 -3.70
C GLY A 191 1.91 -11.28 -2.21
N VAL A 192 0.77 -11.83 -1.82
CA VAL A 192 0.50 -12.21 -0.42
C VAL A 192 1.47 -13.29 0.07
N ALA A 193 1.68 -14.33 -0.73
CA ALA A 193 2.63 -15.39 -0.40
C ALA A 193 4.05 -14.85 -0.23
N SER A 194 4.47 -13.89 -1.06
CA SER A 194 5.79 -13.24 -0.95
C SER A 194 5.98 -12.54 0.39
N ILE A 195 4.96 -11.84 0.89
CA ILE A 195 5.00 -11.18 2.20
C ILE A 195 5.14 -12.22 3.31
N VAL A 196 4.36 -13.30 3.26
CA VAL A 196 4.41 -14.38 4.27
C VAL A 196 5.78 -15.07 4.23
N LEU A 197 6.29 -15.41 3.04
CA LEU A 197 7.59 -16.04 2.88
C LEU A 197 8.73 -15.13 3.35
N PHE A 198 8.68 -13.83 3.04
CA PHE A 198 9.63 -12.84 3.53
C PHE A 198 9.67 -12.84 5.07
N ILE A 199 8.51 -12.78 5.72
CA ILE A 199 8.42 -12.80 7.19
C ILE A 199 9.03 -14.08 7.75
N LEU A 200 8.71 -15.24 7.18
CA LEU A 200 9.22 -16.54 7.65
C LEU A 200 10.72 -16.67 7.47
N VAL A 201 11.24 -16.27 6.30
CA VAL A 201 12.68 -16.33 6.01
C VAL A 201 13.47 -15.45 6.97
N ILE A 202 13.02 -14.20 7.19
CA ILE A 202 13.76 -13.26 8.04
C ILE A 202 13.59 -13.62 9.52
N ARG A 203 12.36 -13.85 10.00
CA ARG A 203 12.08 -14.10 11.42
C ARG A 203 12.76 -15.36 11.96
N PHE A 204 12.82 -16.41 11.15
CA PHE A 204 13.35 -17.71 11.52
C PHE A 204 14.68 -18.06 10.81
N GLY A 205 15.26 -17.10 10.05
CA GLY A 205 16.51 -17.30 9.32
C GLY A 205 17.73 -17.50 10.22
N GLU A 206 17.74 -16.89 11.40
CA GLU A 206 18.84 -17.05 12.39
C GLU A 206 18.66 -18.27 13.30
N VAL A 207 17.49 -18.90 13.28
CA VAL A 207 17.22 -20.10 14.11
C VAL A 207 17.80 -21.32 13.42
N ALA A 208 18.89 -21.89 13.99
CA ALA A 208 19.50 -23.09 13.47
C ALA A 208 18.58 -24.31 13.58
N LEU A 209 18.67 -25.21 12.61
CA LEU A 209 18.00 -26.50 12.69
C LEU A 209 18.63 -27.37 13.79
N PRO A 210 17.82 -28.14 14.55
CA PRO A 210 18.35 -29.06 15.57
C PRO A 210 19.14 -30.24 14.96
N ILE A 211 19.01 -30.46 13.65
CA ILE A 211 19.61 -31.59 12.94
C ILE A 211 20.31 -31.07 11.68
N GLY A 212 21.63 -31.22 11.60
CA GLY A 212 22.42 -30.83 10.45
C GLY A 212 22.67 -29.31 10.34
N VAL A 213 23.14 -28.88 9.18
CA VAL A 213 23.38 -27.47 8.86
C VAL A 213 22.15 -26.88 8.13
N GLY A 214 21.69 -25.75 8.57
CA GLY A 214 20.54 -25.05 7.95
C GLY A 214 19.75 -24.19 8.94
N ASN A 215 18.72 -23.51 8.46
CA ASN A 215 17.87 -22.68 9.30
C ASN A 215 16.37 -23.09 9.21
N VAL A 216 15.65 -22.82 10.30
CA VAL A 216 14.22 -23.13 10.43
C VAL A 216 13.41 -22.32 9.41
N GLY A 217 13.79 -21.09 9.12
CA GLY A 217 13.11 -20.22 8.15
C GLY A 217 13.05 -20.83 6.75
N SER A 218 14.17 -21.37 6.27
CA SER A 218 14.23 -22.06 4.97
C SER A 218 13.38 -23.33 4.96
N LEU A 219 13.43 -24.14 6.01
CA LEU A 219 12.62 -25.37 6.11
C LEU A 219 11.11 -25.06 6.08
N VAL A 220 10.66 -24.16 6.96
CA VAL A 220 9.23 -23.80 7.06
C VAL A 220 8.74 -23.17 5.76
N SER A 221 9.51 -22.27 5.17
CA SER A 221 9.16 -21.65 3.88
C SER A 221 9.06 -22.69 2.76
N THR A 222 10.01 -23.63 2.68
CA THR A 222 9.98 -24.74 1.71
C THR A 222 8.74 -25.60 1.87
N LEU A 223 8.40 -25.98 3.10
CA LEU A 223 7.20 -26.79 3.38
C LEU A 223 5.91 -26.03 3.03
N LEU A 224 5.84 -24.72 3.32
CA LEU A 224 4.70 -23.89 2.96
C LEU A 224 4.53 -23.78 1.44
N ILE A 225 5.61 -23.63 0.68
CA ILE A 225 5.57 -23.59 -0.78
C ILE A 225 5.02 -24.91 -1.34
N HIS A 226 5.49 -26.06 -0.81
CA HIS A 226 4.94 -27.37 -1.22
C HIS A 226 3.47 -27.52 -0.86
N ALA A 227 3.08 -27.13 0.35
CA ALA A 227 1.69 -27.19 0.80
C ALA A 227 0.77 -26.32 -0.08
N THR A 228 1.20 -25.13 -0.46
CA THR A 228 0.46 -24.25 -1.37
C THR A 228 0.37 -24.82 -2.78
N ALA A 229 1.47 -25.38 -3.31
CA ALA A 229 1.48 -26.04 -4.62
C ALA A 229 0.51 -27.23 -4.67
N ILE A 230 0.52 -28.07 -3.65
CA ILE A 230 -0.41 -29.21 -3.50
C ILE A 230 -1.85 -28.70 -3.38
N GLY A 231 -2.11 -27.76 -2.47
CA GLY A 231 -3.45 -27.22 -2.20
C GLY A 231 -4.08 -26.61 -3.45
N VAL A 232 -3.32 -25.81 -4.22
CA VAL A 232 -3.80 -25.21 -5.46
C VAL A 232 -4.02 -26.27 -6.55
N SER A 233 -3.16 -27.28 -6.64
CA SER A 233 -3.34 -28.41 -7.60
C SER A 233 -4.62 -29.19 -7.32
N ILE A 234 -4.92 -29.44 -6.05
CA ILE A 234 -6.18 -30.10 -5.66
C ILE A 234 -7.39 -29.20 -5.91
N ALA A 235 -7.33 -27.94 -5.50
CA ALA A 235 -8.45 -27.01 -5.59
C ALA A 235 -8.84 -26.69 -7.05
N LYS A 236 -7.88 -26.55 -7.95
CA LYS A 236 -8.11 -26.16 -9.35
C LYS A 236 -8.28 -27.35 -10.28
N GLU A 237 -7.47 -28.39 -10.09
CA GLU A 237 -7.39 -29.51 -11.04
C GLU A 237 -8.00 -30.81 -10.48
N LYS A 238 -8.39 -30.83 -9.20
CA LYS A 238 -8.84 -32.03 -8.46
C LYS A 238 -7.83 -33.20 -8.55
N ASP A 239 -6.54 -32.83 -8.61
CA ASP A 239 -5.45 -33.77 -8.82
C ASP A 239 -4.85 -34.25 -7.49
N PHE A 240 -5.44 -35.29 -6.94
CA PHE A 240 -4.94 -35.95 -5.73
C PHE A 240 -3.63 -36.73 -5.96
N ARG A 241 -3.26 -37.04 -7.22
CA ARG A 241 -1.99 -37.71 -7.52
C ARG A 241 -0.81 -36.78 -7.25
N SER A 242 -0.97 -35.49 -7.54
CA SER A 242 0.02 -34.49 -7.22
C SER A 242 0.31 -34.42 -5.72
N LEU A 243 -0.70 -34.59 -4.84
CA LEU A 243 -0.48 -34.69 -3.40
C LEU A 243 0.49 -35.81 -3.07
N VAL A 244 0.20 -37.02 -3.58
CA VAL A 244 1.03 -38.21 -3.26
C VAL A 244 2.45 -38.06 -3.81
N ILE A 245 2.59 -37.66 -5.07
CA ILE A 245 3.90 -37.58 -5.74
C ILE A 245 4.79 -36.50 -5.11
N ILE A 246 4.25 -35.29 -4.89
CA ILE A 246 5.00 -34.20 -4.29
C ILE A 246 5.36 -34.54 -2.85
N SER A 247 4.44 -35.07 -2.05
CA SER A 247 4.71 -35.43 -0.65
C SER A 247 5.76 -36.53 -0.54
N LEU A 248 5.68 -37.57 -1.37
CA LEU A 248 6.69 -38.63 -1.42
C LEU A 248 8.05 -38.10 -1.89
N GLY A 249 8.06 -37.21 -2.87
CA GLY A 249 9.29 -36.54 -3.35
C GLY A 249 9.97 -35.72 -2.25
N VAL A 250 9.19 -34.93 -1.50
CA VAL A 250 9.69 -34.15 -0.35
C VAL A 250 10.24 -35.08 0.73
N LEU A 251 9.48 -36.12 1.12
CA LEU A 251 9.91 -37.10 2.12
C LEU A 251 11.18 -37.83 1.68
N ALA A 252 11.30 -38.20 0.41
CA ALA A 252 12.50 -38.83 -0.12
C ALA A 252 13.71 -37.89 -0.07
N CYS A 253 13.56 -36.63 -0.50
CA CYS A 253 14.66 -35.66 -0.45
C CYS A 253 15.16 -35.44 0.98
N TYR A 254 14.27 -35.16 1.92
CA TYR A 254 14.67 -34.96 3.32
C TYR A 254 15.13 -36.25 3.99
N GLY A 255 14.51 -37.39 3.69
CA GLY A 255 14.95 -38.71 4.18
C GLY A 255 16.36 -39.09 3.71
N ILE A 256 16.64 -38.90 2.43
CA ILE A 256 18.01 -39.10 1.88
C ILE A 256 18.98 -38.11 2.55
N GLY A 257 18.59 -36.85 2.72
CA GLY A 257 19.38 -35.85 3.41
C GLY A 257 19.73 -36.24 4.84
N LEU A 258 18.76 -36.76 5.60
CA LEU A 258 18.99 -37.26 6.96
C LEU A 258 19.96 -38.46 7.00
N LEU A 259 19.79 -39.40 6.08
CA LEU A 259 20.69 -40.55 5.97
C LEU A 259 22.13 -40.13 5.62
N LEU A 260 22.28 -39.23 4.65
CA LEU A 260 23.59 -38.73 4.26
C LEU A 260 24.22 -37.85 5.35
N ASN A 261 23.43 -37.14 6.15
CA ASN A 261 23.94 -36.32 7.25
C ASN A 261 24.61 -37.14 8.37
N ILE A 262 24.39 -38.46 8.41
CA ILE A 262 25.07 -39.36 9.33
C ILE A 262 26.57 -39.45 8.97
N TRP A 263 26.91 -39.35 7.67
CA TRP A 263 28.27 -39.51 7.16
C TRP A 263 28.94 -38.18 6.83
N ILE A 264 28.17 -37.23 6.35
CA ILE A 264 28.64 -35.92 5.85
C ILE A 264 27.70 -34.86 6.36
N GLN A 265 28.22 -33.79 6.95
CA GLN A 265 27.39 -32.63 7.33
C GLN A 265 26.76 -31.98 6.09
N ILE A 266 25.46 -32.19 5.93
CA ILE A 266 24.67 -31.62 4.79
C ILE A 266 23.93 -30.38 5.21
N ASN A 267 23.95 -29.39 4.32
CA ASN A 267 23.13 -28.19 4.48
C ASN A 267 21.72 -28.46 3.96
N PHE A 268 20.73 -28.51 4.87
CA PHE A 268 19.31 -28.75 4.57
C PHE A 268 18.67 -27.67 3.73
N ASN A 269 19.23 -26.46 3.67
CA ASN A 269 18.75 -25.42 2.78
C ASN A 269 18.87 -25.86 1.30
N TYR A 270 19.97 -26.52 0.91
CA TYR A 270 20.14 -27.06 -0.44
C TYR A 270 19.17 -28.20 -0.75
N ILE A 271 18.87 -29.05 0.26
CA ILE A 271 17.84 -30.09 0.10
C ILE A 271 16.47 -29.46 -0.17
N GLY A 272 16.13 -28.41 0.56
CA GLY A 272 14.91 -27.63 0.32
C GLY A 272 14.85 -27.10 -1.12
N ILE A 273 15.91 -26.47 -1.62
CA ILE A 273 15.99 -25.97 -3.00
C ILE A 273 15.84 -27.11 -4.01
N ALA A 274 16.53 -28.23 -3.81
CA ALA A 274 16.43 -29.40 -4.68
C ALA A 274 14.99 -29.97 -4.72
N SER A 275 14.33 -30.07 -3.57
CA SER A 275 12.94 -30.54 -3.49
C SER A 275 11.96 -29.60 -4.22
N LEU A 276 12.16 -28.27 -4.13
CA LEU A 276 11.37 -27.27 -4.87
C LEU A 276 11.62 -27.39 -6.38
N ALA A 277 12.87 -27.58 -6.80
CA ALA A 277 13.21 -27.76 -8.21
C ALA A 277 12.53 -29.02 -8.80
N LEU A 278 12.59 -30.14 -8.07
CA LEU A 278 11.90 -31.38 -8.49
C LEU A 278 10.38 -31.20 -8.58
N THR A 279 9.78 -30.50 -7.61
CA THR A 279 8.35 -30.17 -7.64
C THR A 279 8.00 -29.29 -8.84
N ALA A 280 8.80 -28.28 -9.13
CA ALA A 280 8.61 -27.41 -10.29
C ALA A 280 8.71 -28.20 -11.61
N ILE A 281 9.71 -29.07 -11.75
CA ILE A 281 9.88 -29.94 -12.92
C ILE A 281 8.66 -30.84 -13.08
N TYR A 282 8.21 -31.50 -12.01
CA TYR A 282 7.00 -32.33 -12.04
C TYR A 282 5.78 -31.57 -12.54
N LEU A 283 5.53 -30.35 -11.99
CA LEU A 283 4.39 -29.52 -12.37
C LEU A 283 4.49 -29.03 -13.82
N LEU A 284 5.71 -28.69 -14.30
CA LEU A 284 5.93 -28.33 -15.71
C LEU A 284 5.62 -29.51 -16.65
N VAL A 285 6.07 -30.71 -16.30
CA VAL A 285 5.74 -31.94 -17.05
C VAL A 285 4.22 -32.17 -17.09
N GLN A 286 3.53 -31.99 -15.95
CA GLN A 286 2.07 -32.09 -15.90
C GLN A 286 1.40 -30.99 -16.74
N SER A 287 1.93 -29.78 -16.77
CA SER A 287 1.42 -28.69 -17.62
C SER A 287 1.47 -29.05 -19.09
N ILE A 288 2.58 -29.61 -19.56
CA ILE A 288 2.77 -30.03 -20.96
C ILE A 288 1.88 -31.26 -21.27
N LYS A 289 1.93 -32.28 -20.40
CA LYS A 289 1.19 -33.55 -20.61
C LYS A 289 -0.33 -33.33 -20.65
N ASN A 290 -0.86 -32.56 -19.72
CA ASN A 290 -2.30 -32.33 -19.59
C ASN A 290 -2.78 -31.11 -20.39
N ARG A 291 -1.88 -30.36 -21.03
CA ARG A 291 -2.16 -29.10 -21.75
C ARG A 291 -2.94 -28.09 -20.91
N LYS A 292 -2.62 -28.03 -19.58
CA LYS A 292 -3.31 -27.15 -18.64
C LYS A 292 -2.33 -26.10 -18.11
N LEU A 293 -2.61 -24.84 -18.43
CA LEU A 293 -1.78 -23.70 -18.05
C LEU A 293 -1.74 -23.48 -16.52
N SER A 294 -2.74 -23.97 -15.79
CA SER A 294 -2.80 -23.91 -14.32
C SER A 294 -1.58 -24.54 -13.64
N TYR A 295 -1.13 -25.71 -14.11
CA TYR A 295 0.10 -26.32 -13.60
C TYR A 295 1.35 -25.47 -13.89
N GLY A 296 1.38 -24.79 -15.04
CA GLY A 296 2.45 -23.83 -15.37
C GLY A 296 2.50 -22.65 -14.41
N TRP A 297 1.35 -22.11 -14.02
CA TRP A 297 1.27 -21.07 -13.01
C TRP A 297 1.74 -21.54 -11.63
N ILE A 298 1.39 -22.77 -11.22
CA ILE A 298 1.82 -23.33 -9.94
C ILE A 298 3.34 -23.59 -9.98
N ALA A 299 3.89 -24.11 -11.06
CA ALA A 299 5.33 -24.29 -11.24
C ALA A 299 6.08 -22.95 -11.20
N GLY A 300 5.53 -21.92 -11.88
CA GLY A 300 6.05 -20.57 -11.84
C GLY A 300 6.07 -20.00 -10.41
N PHE A 301 5.00 -20.22 -9.64
CA PHE A 301 4.95 -19.86 -8.23
C PHE A 301 6.05 -20.53 -7.39
N VAL A 302 6.25 -21.84 -7.56
CA VAL A 302 7.29 -22.59 -6.83
C VAL A 302 8.68 -22.04 -7.15
N LEU A 303 9.00 -21.83 -8.44
CA LEU A 303 10.27 -21.25 -8.86
C LEU A 303 10.48 -19.83 -8.37
N PHE A 304 9.47 -18.97 -8.54
CA PHE A 304 9.50 -17.61 -8.05
C PHE A 304 9.73 -17.55 -6.54
N SER A 305 8.99 -18.37 -5.77
CA SER A 305 9.12 -18.43 -4.31
C SER A 305 10.48 -18.95 -3.86
N ALA A 306 11.07 -19.91 -4.58
CA ALA A 306 12.42 -20.40 -4.29
C ALA A 306 13.47 -19.28 -4.49
N VAL A 307 13.39 -18.56 -5.60
CA VAL A 307 14.28 -17.41 -5.88
C VAL A 307 14.05 -16.29 -4.86
N LEU A 308 12.80 -16.02 -4.52
CA LEU A 308 12.43 -14.99 -3.55
C LEU A 308 13.00 -15.30 -2.16
N CYS A 309 12.89 -16.53 -1.66
CA CYS A 309 13.43 -16.90 -0.36
C CYS A 309 14.95 -16.69 -0.28
N GLN A 310 15.71 -17.07 -1.31
CA GLN A 310 17.15 -16.83 -1.37
C GLN A 310 17.49 -15.34 -1.54
N GLY A 311 16.73 -14.66 -2.41
CA GLY A 311 16.91 -13.23 -2.67
C GLY A 311 16.55 -12.36 -1.48
N CYS A 312 15.52 -12.70 -0.70
CA CYS A 312 15.13 -11.97 0.50
C CYS A 312 16.21 -11.96 1.57
N ASP A 313 16.82 -13.13 1.84
CA ASP A 313 17.91 -13.23 2.80
C ASP A 313 19.12 -12.40 2.37
N TYR A 314 19.53 -12.52 1.12
CA TYR A 314 20.60 -11.72 0.54
C TYR A 314 20.29 -10.21 0.57
N ALA A 315 19.06 -9.82 0.16
CA ALA A 315 18.67 -8.42 0.12
C ALA A 315 18.60 -7.81 1.52
N PHE A 316 18.09 -8.57 2.49
CA PHE A 316 17.99 -8.10 3.88
C PHE A 316 19.36 -7.81 4.47
N HIS A 317 20.36 -8.68 4.24
CA HIS A 317 21.69 -8.53 4.82
C HIS A 317 22.61 -7.58 4.04
N ASN A 318 22.46 -7.47 2.71
CA ASN A 318 23.44 -6.80 1.85
C ASN A 318 22.90 -5.54 1.14
N ILE A 319 21.59 -5.43 0.90
CA ILE A 319 21.00 -4.32 0.12
C ILE A 319 20.32 -3.30 1.02
N LEU A 320 19.58 -3.77 2.04
CA LEU A 320 18.84 -2.86 2.93
C LEU A 320 19.79 -2.01 3.78
N GLN A 321 19.49 -0.73 3.87
CA GLN A 321 20.20 0.19 4.75
C GLN A 321 19.96 -0.19 6.22
N ARG A 322 20.95 0.09 7.07
CA ARG A 322 20.90 -0.30 8.50
C ARG A 322 19.61 0.14 9.20
N HIS A 323 19.14 1.36 8.96
CA HIS A 323 17.92 1.87 9.59
C HIS A 323 16.65 1.14 9.11
N GLN A 324 16.60 0.69 7.84
CA GLN A 324 15.48 -0.09 7.30
C GLN A 324 15.46 -1.50 7.90
N ARG A 325 16.64 -2.14 8.01
CA ARG A 325 16.80 -3.44 8.62
C ARG A 325 16.34 -3.45 10.07
N VAL A 326 16.80 -2.48 10.88
CA VAL A 326 16.42 -2.39 12.29
C VAL A 326 14.92 -2.24 12.47
N ARG A 327 14.23 -1.50 11.61
CA ARG A 327 12.76 -1.38 11.66
C ARG A 327 12.06 -2.72 11.41
N ILE A 328 12.58 -3.54 10.52
CA ILE A 328 12.04 -4.89 10.24
C ILE A 328 12.36 -5.85 11.39
N GLU A 329 13.58 -5.82 11.93
CA GLU A 329 13.99 -6.64 13.06
C GLU A 329 13.13 -6.36 14.30
N VAL A 330 12.86 -5.09 14.59
CA VAL A 330 11.98 -4.66 15.70
C VAL A 330 10.54 -5.12 15.46
N LEU A 331 10.01 -4.91 14.25
CA LEU A 331 8.66 -5.34 13.90
C LEU A 331 8.47 -6.85 14.08
N LEU A 332 9.46 -7.65 13.67
CA LEU A 332 9.42 -9.09 13.77
C LEU A 332 9.79 -9.62 15.18
N GLY A 333 10.04 -8.74 16.14
CA GLY A 333 10.43 -9.11 17.51
C GLY A 333 11.77 -9.85 17.58
N MET A 334 12.69 -9.57 16.65
CA MET A 334 14.05 -10.12 16.65
C MET A 334 15.00 -9.25 17.47
N LYS A 335 14.67 -7.98 17.62
CA LYS A 335 15.48 -7.01 18.34
C LYS A 335 14.58 -6.09 19.16
N ASP A 336 14.93 -5.89 20.41
CA ASP A 336 14.33 -4.86 21.26
C ASP A 336 15.13 -3.56 21.08
N ASP A 337 14.46 -2.53 20.55
CA ASP A 337 15.03 -1.18 20.42
C ASP A 337 14.00 -0.14 20.91
N PRO A 338 13.73 -0.11 22.22
CA PRO A 338 12.69 0.74 22.78
C PRO A 338 13.00 2.24 22.72
N HIS A 339 14.25 2.61 22.47
CA HIS A 339 14.70 4.01 22.37
C HIS A 339 15.05 4.45 20.93
N GLY A 340 15.08 3.52 19.98
CA GLY A 340 15.38 3.76 18.57
C GLY A 340 14.21 3.51 17.64
N ALA A 341 14.35 2.54 16.73
CA ALA A 341 13.36 2.28 15.68
C ALA A 341 11.99 1.82 16.21
N GLY A 342 11.94 1.15 17.38
CA GLY A 342 10.71 0.73 18.05
C GLY A 342 10.03 1.81 18.88
N TYR A 343 10.72 2.92 19.18
CA TYR A 343 10.23 3.95 20.08
C TYR A 343 8.88 4.51 19.65
N ASN A 344 8.74 4.91 18.39
CA ASN A 344 7.52 5.52 17.87
C ASN A 344 6.32 4.59 17.98
N VAL A 345 6.49 3.29 17.64
CA VAL A 345 5.43 2.29 17.72
C VAL A 345 5.06 1.99 19.17
N ASN A 346 6.05 1.81 20.06
CA ASN A 346 5.82 1.55 21.46
C ASN A 346 5.06 2.71 22.12
N GLN A 347 5.48 3.97 21.88
CA GLN A 347 4.78 5.14 22.41
C GLN A 347 3.37 5.29 21.83
N SER A 348 3.19 4.95 20.55
CA SER A 348 1.87 4.93 19.92
C SER A 348 0.94 3.90 20.58
N LEU A 349 1.41 2.68 20.83
CA LEU A 349 0.64 1.64 21.48
C LEU A 349 0.29 2.00 22.92
N ILE A 350 1.22 2.62 23.68
CA ILE A 350 0.97 3.15 25.02
C ILE A 350 -0.12 4.22 24.97
N ALA A 351 -0.04 5.15 24.03
CA ALA A 351 -1.03 6.22 23.86
C ALA A 351 -2.42 5.62 23.58
N ILE A 352 -2.55 4.75 22.58
CA ILE A 352 -3.81 4.09 22.22
C ILE A 352 -4.37 3.28 23.38
N GLY A 353 -3.54 2.45 24.03
CA GLY A 353 -3.94 1.62 25.15
C GLY A 353 -4.43 2.44 26.34
N SER A 354 -3.85 3.63 26.56
CA SER A 354 -4.22 4.53 27.64
C SER A 354 -5.62 5.16 27.47
N GLY A 355 -6.15 5.22 26.24
CA GLY A 355 -7.48 5.76 25.96
C GLY A 355 -8.63 4.81 26.27
N GLN A 356 -8.36 3.52 26.44
CA GLN A 356 -9.38 2.50 26.78
C GLN A 356 -10.61 2.53 25.84
N PHE A 357 -11.83 2.39 26.38
CA PHE A 357 -13.05 2.31 25.59
C PHE A 357 -13.56 3.69 25.14
N SER A 358 -13.61 4.69 26.03
CA SER A 358 -14.25 6.00 25.77
C SER A 358 -13.26 7.15 25.53
N GLY A 359 -11.95 6.90 25.65
CA GLY A 359 -10.92 7.93 25.60
C GLY A 359 -10.75 8.68 26.91
N LYS A 360 -9.65 9.44 26.99
CA LYS A 360 -9.40 10.36 28.11
C LYS A 360 -10.20 11.65 28.02
N GLY A 361 -10.78 11.94 26.85
CA GLY A 361 -11.46 13.19 26.54
C GLY A 361 -10.58 14.10 25.65
N PHE A 362 -11.27 14.93 24.87
CA PHE A 362 -10.62 15.89 23.99
C PHE A 362 -9.71 16.84 24.78
N LEU A 363 -8.50 17.05 24.31
CA LEU A 363 -7.44 17.82 24.99
C LEU A 363 -7.02 17.27 26.37
N GLN A 364 -7.29 16.00 26.68
CA GLN A 364 -6.87 15.40 27.93
C GLN A 364 -5.86 14.25 27.75
N GLY A 365 -5.36 14.05 26.51
CA GLY A 365 -4.30 13.11 26.20
C GLY A 365 -3.00 13.48 26.90
N THR A 366 -2.42 12.58 27.68
CA THR A 366 -1.15 12.82 28.39
C THR A 366 0.06 12.51 27.51
N GLN A 367 0.03 11.41 26.78
CA GLN A 367 1.12 11.01 25.88
C GLN A 367 1.25 11.98 24.70
N THR A 368 0.14 12.38 24.11
CA THR A 368 0.08 13.29 22.97
C THR A 368 0.48 14.70 23.36
N LYS A 369 0.05 15.23 24.51
CA LYS A 369 0.43 16.58 25.00
C LYS A 369 1.91 16.69 25.34
N LEU A 370 2.48 15.67 25.94
CA LEU A 370 3.90 15.62 26.30
C LEU A 370 4.80 15.31 25.10
N LYS A 371 4.20 15.12 23.90
CA LYS A 371 4.90 14.83 22.63
C LYS A 371 5.83 13.63 22.70
N PHE A 372 5.43 12.59 23.47
CA PHE A 372 6.19 11.35 23.55
C PHE A 372 6.16 10.55 22.24
N VAL A 373 5.11 10.72 21.41
CA VAL A 373 5.03 10.11 20.09
C VAL A 373 5.61 11.06 19.03
N PRO A 374 6.78 10.77 18.44
CA PRO A 374 7.29 11.57 17.33
C PRO A 374 6.35 11.55 16.13
N GLU A 375 6.27 12.66 15.39
CA GLU A 375 5.41 12.82 14.20
C GLU A 375 3.94 12.45 14.46
N GLN A 376 3.43 12.75 15.65
CA GLN A 376 2.08 12.40 16.09
C GLN A 376 0.97 13.13 15.32
N ASP A 377 1.26 14.23 14.65
CA ASP A 377 0.30 15.02 13.87
C ASP A 377 0.33 14.69 12.36
N THR A 378 1.34 13.93 11.93
CA THR A 378 1.48 13.46 10.54
C THR A 378 1.19 11.96 10.44
N ASP A 379 2.21 11.13 10.61
CA ASP A 379 2.14 9.69 10.35
C ASP A 379 1.45 8.91 11.47
N PHE A 380 1.55 9.39 12.71
CA PHE A 380 1.01 8.73 13.90
C PHE A 380 -0.26 9.39 14.46
N ILE A 381 -0.98 10.20 13.65
CA ILE A 381 -2.15 10.96 14.13
C ILE A 381 -3.25 10.04 14.72
N PHE A 382 -3.36 8.79 14.28
CA PHE A 382 -4.32 7.84 14.82
C PHE A 382 -4.09 7.52 16.30
N CYS A 383 -2.86 7.66 16.83
CA CYS A 383 -2.60 7.47 18.25
C CYS A 383 -3.28 8.56 19.11
N THR A 384 -3.38 9.80 18.59
CA THR A 384 -4.13 10.88 19.25
C THR A 384 -5.63 10.55 19.34
N VAL A 385 -6.18 10.02 18.23
CA VAL A 385 -7.58 9.52 18.24
C VAL A 385 -7.76 8.42 19.28
N GLY A 386 -6.83 7.44 19.31
CA GLY A 386 -6.88 6.34 20.29
C GLY A 386 -6.79 6.82 21.74
N GLU A 387 -5.94 7.80 22.05
CA GLU A 387 -5.79 8.33 23.39
C GLU A 387 -6.96 9.20 23.84
N GLU A 388 -7.38 10.18 22.99
CA GLU A 388 -8.40 11.15 23.37
C GLU A 388 -9.84 10.65 23.24
N TRP A 389 -10.12 9.84 22.19
CA TRP A 389 -11.46 9.36 21.83
C TRP A 389 -11.66 7.87 22.10
N GLY A 390 -10.59 7.14 22.46
CA GLY A 390 -10.60 5.72 22.80
C GLY A 390 -10.99 4.80 21.65
N PHE A 391 -11.46 3.61 22.02
CA PHE A 391 -11.92 2.61 21.04
C PHE A 391 -13.10 3.11 20.21
N VAL A 392 -14.06 3.81 20.82
CA VAL A 392 -15.26 4.32 20.14
C VAL A 392 -14.87 5.31 19.04
N GLY A 393 -13.98 6.28 19.32
CA GLY A 393 -13.52 7.25 18.33
C GLY A 393 -12.70 6.61 17.23
N SER A 394 -11.82 5.67 17.60
CA SER A 394 -11.00 4.91 16.64
C SER A 394 -11.88 4.08 15.69
N ALA A 395 -12.84 3.32 16.24
CA ALA A 395 -13.78 2.53 15.44
C ALA A 395 -14.69 3.43 14.57
N GLY A 396 -15.12 4.58 15.10
CA GLY A 396 -15.88 5.57 14.35
C GLY A 396 -15.11 6.12 13.15
N LEU A 397 -13.83 6.46 13.32
CA LEU A 397 -12.97 6.91 12.22
C LEU A 397 -12.77 5.83 11.16
N LEU A 398 -12.51 4.57 11.58
CA LEU A 398 -12.42 3.45 10.65
C LEU A 398 -13.70 3.22 9.87
N LEU A 399 -14.85 3.35 10.52
CA LEU A 399 -16.15 3.24 9.88
C LEU A 399 -16.38 4.36 8.86
N LEU A 400 -15.97 5.61 9.15
CA LEU A 400 -16.05 6.71 8.20
C LEU A 400 -15.21 6.43 6.94
N TYR A 401 -14.00 5.92 7.09
CA TYR A 401 -13.18 5.51 5.93
C TYR A 401 -13.81 4.34 5.17
N LEU A 402 -14.33 3.35 5.85
CA LEU A 402 -15.02 2.22 5.21
C LEU A 402 -16.21 2.72 4.38
N ILE A 403 -17.04 3.59 4.94
CA ILE A 403 -18.18 4.17 4.23
C ILE A 403 -17.71 4.99 3.02
N LEU A 404 -16.65 5.81 3.17
CA LEU A 404 -16.09 6.58 2.05
C LEU A 404 -15.59 5.66 0.93
N ILE A 405 -14.81 4.63 1.25
CA ILE A 405 -14.26 3.70 0.25
C ILE A 405 -15.39 2.93 -0.44
N LEU A 406 -16.37 2.43 0.31
CA LEU A 406 -17.53 1.73 -0.26
C LEU A 406 -18.36 2.68 -1.15
N ARG A 407 -18.49 3.95 -0.76
CA ARG A 407 -19.16 4.96 -1.60
C ARG A 407 -18.43 5.19 -2.91
N ILE A 408 -17.09 5.28 -2.89
CA ILE A 408 -16.28 5.44 -4.09
C ILE A 408 -16.39 4.19 -5.00
N ILE A 409 -16.39 2.98 -4.42
CA ILE A 409 -16.62 1.75 -5.18
C ILE A 409 -18.01 1.77 -5.82
N HIS A 410 -19.05 2.19 -5.09
CA HIS A 410 -20.39 2.35 -5.64
C HIS A 410 -20.43 3.37 -6.80
N ILE A 411 -19.68 4.48 -6.68
CA ILE A 411 -19.51 5.45 -7.78
C ILE A 411 -18.82 4.78 -8.97
N ALA A 412 -17.77 3.97 -8.75
CA ALA A 412 -17.09 3.26 -9.82
C ALA A 412 -18.03 2.28 -10.56
N GLU A 413 -18.83 1.50 -9.84
CA GLU A 413 -19.74 0.52 -10.44
C GLU A 413 -20.87 1.15 -11.26
N ARG A 414 -21.30 2.37 -10.93
CA ARG A 414 -22.34 3.07 -11.68
C ARG A 414 -21.83 3.76 -12.94
N GLN A 415 -20.49 3.84 -13.17
CA GLN A 415 -19.95 4.45 -14.38
C GLN A 415 -20.17 3.56 -15.61
N ARG A 416 -20.58 4.20 -16.73
CA ARG A 416 -20.73 3.54 -18.03
C ARG A 416 -19.44 3.56 -18.85
N ASP A 417 -18.65 4.58 -18.62
CA ASP A 417 -17.38 4.81 -19.30
C ASP A 417 -16.24 4.11 -18.56
N ASP A 418 -15.45 3.31 -19.29
CA ASP A 418 -14.38 2.51 -18.72
C ASP A 418 -13.28 3.39 -18.09
N PHE A 419 -12.96 4.55 -18.71
CA PHE A 419 -12.01 5.50 -18.14
C PHE A 419 -12.44 5.96 -16.75
N SER A 420 -13.67 6.45 -16.61
CA SER A 420 -14.21 6.95 -15.34
C SER A 420 -14.29 5.85 -14.30
N ARG A 421 -14.67 4.64 -14.70
CA ARG A 421 -14.77 3.47 -13.82
C ARG A 421 -13.40 3.07 -13.26
N ILE A 422 -12.39 2.94 -14.13
CA ILE A 422 -11.03 2.54 -13.75
C ILE A 422 -10.39 3.61 -12.85
N PHE A 423 -10.61 4.89 -13.17
CA PHE A 423 -10.10 5.99 -12.35
C PHE A 423 -10.72 5.95 -10.94
N ALA A 424 -12.04 5.76 -10.81
CA ALA A 424 -12.71 5.69 -9.51
C ALA A 424 -12.23 4.48 -8.68
N TYR A 425 -12.01 3.31 -9.30
CA TYR A 425 -11.36 2.17 -8.62
C TYR A 425 -9.93 2.48 -8.18
N SER A 426 -9.18 3.27 -8.97
CA SER A 426 -7.84 3.70 -8.58
C SER A 426 -7.88 4.58 -7.34
N VAL A 427 -8.83 5.51 -7.26
CA VAL A 427 -9.04 6.34 -6.06
C VAL A 427 -9.36 5.48 -4.84
N ALA A 428 -10.31 4.53 -4.97
CA ALA A 428 -10.67 3.61 -3.88
C ALA A 428 -9.46 2.79 -3.41
N SER A 429 -8.67 2.25 -4.34
CA SER A 429 -7.50 1.43 -4.04
C SER A 429 -6.38 2.22 -3.36
N ILE A 430 -6.11 3.46 -3.79
CA ILE A 430 -5.12 4.34 -3.17
C ILE A 430 -5.56 4.67 -1.73
N LEU A 431 -6.81 5.06 -1.51
CA LEU A 431 -7.32 5.37 -0.17
C LEU A 431 -7.28 4.15 0.75
N LEU A 432 -7.73 2.98 0.27
CA LEU A 432 -7.69 1.73 1.03
C LEU A 432 -6.26 1.41 1.46
N PHE A 433 -5.30 1.52 0.54
CA PHE A 433 -3.90 1.24 0.82
C PHE A 433 -3.33 2.19 1.88
N HIS A 434 -3.56 3.51 1.74
CA HIS A 434 -3.12 4.50 2.73
C HIS A 434 -3.68 4.23 4.12
N VAL A 435 -4.99 3.98 4.24
CA VAL A 435 -5.66 3.70 5.52
C VAL A 435 -5.10 2.41 6.14
N THR A 436 -4.98 1.34 5.35
CA THR A 436 -4.49 0.05 5.84
C THR A 436 -3.04 0.14 6.33
N ILE A 437 -2.17 0.79 5.55
CA ILE A 437 -0.75 0.89 5.92
C ILE A 437 -0.56 1.83 7.10
N ASN A 438 -1.21 3.01 7.11
CA ASN A 438 -1.06 3.95 8.23
C ASN A 438 -1.52 3.33 9.54
N ILE A 439 -2.72 2.75 9.59
CA ILE A 439 -3.26 2.14 10.81
C ILE A 439 -2.46 0.91 11.21
N GLY A 440 -2.08 0.07 10.24
CA GLY A 440 -1.22 -1.09 10.50
C GLY A 440 0.14 -0.71 11.10
N MET A 441 0.73 0.40 10.64
CA MET A 441 1.98 0.95 11.17
C MET A 441 1.82 1.47 12.60
N VAL A 442 0.76 2.23 12.86
CA VAL A 442 0.49 2.82 14.19
C VAL A 442 0.17 1.73 15.22
N LEU A 443 -0.47 0.63 14.81
CA LEU A 443 -0.76 -0.54 15.64
C LEU A 443 0.40 -1.54 15.73
N GLY A 444 1.56 -1.26 15.10
CA GLY A 444 2.70 -2.16 15.14
C GLY A 444 2.51 -3.47 14.34
N LEU A 445 1.55 -3.52 13.42
CA LEU A 445 1.32 -4.66 12.52
C LEU A 445 2.16 -4.59 11.24
N LEU A 446 2.62 -3.38 10.89
CA LEU A 446 3.44 -3.09 9.71
C LEU A 446 4.64 -2.21 10.10
N PRO A 447 5.74 -2.25 9.33
CA PRO A 447 6.90 -1.40 9.61
C PRO A 447 6.54 0.08 9.45
N VAL A 448 7.25 0.93 10.19
CA VAL A 448 7.07 2.39 10.08
C VAL A 448 7.60 2.87 8.74
N ILE A 449 6.71 3.29 7.85
CA ILE A 449 7.03 3.66 6.46
C ILE A 449 6.83 5.17 6.22
N GLY A 450 6.05 5.86 7.07
CA GLY A 450 5.79 7.29 6.93
C GLY A 450 4.75 7.60 5.84
N ILE A 451 3.58 7.01 5.94
CA ILE A 451 2.45 7.24 5.02
C ILE A 451 1.33 7.95 5.77
N PRO A 452 0.88 9.14 5.32
CA PRO A 452 -0.16 9.90 6.00
C PRO A 452 -1.55 9.27 5.84
N LEU A 453 -2.43 9.52 6.80
CA LEU A 453 -3.84 9.14 6.75
C LEU A 453 -4.61 10.15 5.88
N PRO A 454 -5.30 9.71 4.81
CA PRO A 454 -5.95 10.59 3.84
C PRO A 454 -6.92 11.58 4.46
N PHE A 455 -6.84 12.86 4.11
CA PHE A 455 -7.68 13.97 4.59
C PHE A 455 -7.56 14.28 6.09
N PHE A 456 -6.91 13.42 6.87
CA PHE A 456 -6.88 13.46 8.32
C PHE A 456 -5.54 13.95 8.89
N SER A 457 -4.42 13.43 8.37
CA SER A 457 -3.07 13.82 8.80
C SER A 457 -2.75 15.25 8.42
N TYR A 458 -1.88 15.88 9.21
CA TYR A 458 -1.30 17.17 8.86
C TYR A 458 -0.44 17.06 7.60
N GLY A 459 -0.70 17.95 6.63
CA GLY A 459 0.13 18.05 5.43
C GLY A 459 -0.60 18.64 4.23
N GLY A 460 -0.08 19.75 3.69
CA GLY A 460 -0.68 20.43 2.54
C GLY A 460 -0.65 19.58 1.26
N SER A 461 0.53 19.01 0.92
CA SER A 461 0.71 18.22 -0.31
C SER A 461 -0.16 16.97 -0.35
N SER A 462 -0.24 16.25 0.77
CA SER A 462 -1.07 15.06 0.92
C SER A 462 -2.56 15.42 0.78
N LEU A 463 -3.02 16.43 1.51
CA LEU A 463 -4.41 16.89 1.43
C LEU A 463 -4.79 17.33 0.01
N TRP A 464 -3.91 18.08 -0.67
CA TRP A 464 -4.14 18.49 -2.06
C TRP A 464 -4.15 17.29 -3.01
N GLY A 465 -3.21 16.35 -2.87
CA GLY A 465 -3.16 15.15 -3.70
C GLY A 465 -4.43 14.31 -3.62
N PHE A 466 -4.93 14.05 -2.40
CA PHE A 466 -6.19 13.33 -2.21
C PHE A 466 -7.41 14.14 -2.65
N THR A 467 -7.40 15.46 -2.49
CA THR A 467 -8.49 16.34 -2.95
C THR A 467 -8.56 16.35 -4.48
N ILE A 468 -7.42 16.38 -5.18
CA ILE A 468 -7.38 16.29 -6.65
C ILE A 468 -7.97 14.95 -7.11
N LEU A 469 -7.56 13.83 -6.50
CA LEU A 469 -8.10 12.50 -6.81
C LEU A 469 -9.64 12.47 -6.66
N LEU A 470 -10.13 12.97 -5.52
CA LEU A 470 -11.56 12.94 -5.20
C LEU A 470 -12.35 13.90 -6.12
N ALA A 471 -11.83 15.11 -6.37
CA ALA A 471 -12.50 16.10 -7.20
C ALA A 471 -12.60 15.67 -8.67
N ILE A 472 -11.54 15.07 -9.25
CA ILE A 472 -11.59 14.52 -10.61
C ILE A 472 -12.62 13.39 -10.68
N MET A 473 -12.63 12.47 -9.70
CA MET A 473 -13.63 11.40 -9.66
C MET A 473 -15.06 11.95 -9.60
N LEU A 474 -15.34 12.94 -8.74
CA LEU A 474 -16.64 13.58 -8.64
C LEU A 474 -17.04 14.31 -9.92
N ARG A 475 -16.06 14.93 -10.61
CA ARG A 475 -16.31 15.58 -11.91
C ARG A 475 -16.69 14.57 -13.00
N LEU A 476 -15.98 13.42 -13.05
CA LEU A 476 -16.29 12.33 -13.97
C LEU A 476 -17.68 11.73 -13.69
N ASP A 477 -18.02 11.57 -12.41
CA ASP A 477 -19.34 11.06 -12.00
C ASP A 477 -20.48 12.03 -12.35
N ALA A 478 -20.30 13.34 -12.12
CA ALA A 478 -21.29 14.36 -12.49
C ALA A 478 -21.53 14.39 -14.01
N ALA A 479 -20.49 14.16 -14.82
CA ALA A 479 -20.63 14.11 -16.28
C ALA A 479 -21.46 12.92 -16.78
N ARG A 480 -21.52 11.82 -16.03
CA ARG A 480 -22.35 10.65 -16.33
C ARG A 480 -23.83 11.01 -16.51
N VAL A 481 -24.32 11.89 -15.66
CA VAL A 481 -25.74 12.30 -15.70
C VAL A 481 -26.07 13.01 -17.02
N ASN A 482 -25.17 13.81 -17.53
CA ASN A 482 -25.35 14.49 -18.81
C ASN A 482 -25.26 13.52 -20.02
N LYS A 483 -24.43 12.48 -19.93
CA LYS A 483 -24.31 11.42 -20.97
C LYS A 483 -25.53 10.47 -21.03
N MET A 484 -26.39 10.45 -20.00
CA MET A 484 -27.60 9.62 -20.00
C MET A 484 -28.77 10.22 -20.80
N GLN A 485 -28.69 11.48 -21.19
CA GLN A 485 -29.77 12.23 -21.87
C GLN A 485 -29.44 12.58 -23.32
N GLY A 486 -28.31 12.15 -23.85
CA GLY A 486 -27.88 12.27 -25.24
C GLY A 486 -27.69 10.94 -25.92
#